data_a63c06a91046914051a6f0dd4715cea6
#
_entry.id   a63c06a91046914051a6f0dd4715cea6
#
_cell.length_a   1.000
_cell.length_b   1.000
_cell.length_c   1.000
_cell.angle_alpha   90.00
_cell.angle_beta   90.00
_cell.angle_gamma   90.00
#
_symmetry.space_group_name_H-M   'P 1'
#
loop_
_entity.id
_entity.type
_entity.pdbx_description
1 polymer ?
#
loop_
_entity_poly.entity_id
_entity_poly.type
_entity_poly.pdbx_seq_one_letter_code
_entity_poly.pdbx_strand_id
1 'polypeptide(L)'
;MNLPKTVVHALHDRATQLEQQPALWTLKGGAYVPTSWAEYAQRVRRFALGLHSLGAGAGQPVGILGFNREEWHVADLATIALGGVPVGLYTTSALDQLEYILGHCEATVLVVENEKHLRTGLALRQRLPGLRHLIVIDPPGSLPEGVLTYADVMARGTGVDEGPYWDSVNALKPEAMGTLIYTSGTTGHPKGVMLSHHNLTWTAKQLMDSVELGRKNPPSLISYLPLSHIAEQVISLHGPLLMGIQVYFAQSVDTMPDSLKRVRPTFFFGVPRVWEKFKAKAESGLNSQPPLKRKLVDWARGVALERHTHSMRHERISVFLEAKYRLAQRLVFAPLRARLGMEQVEFFATAAAPIGRDILDFFASLDMVIHEVWGMTEVTGPATVNTEDATRLGTVGRAMLGVELRIAEDGEILVRGGNVCMGYYKNPVATAELLEDGWLHTGDVGQLDAEGFVHITGRKKEIIVTSGGKKTAPGNIEELLKMLPGVGNALVVGERRNYLVALLVLEGEKARALAKEKGWPEDLKVLAEDPRLHQFLQEAVARDVNPKLARFETIKRFAVVGTEFSVEGGELTPKLSVRRKVVEEKYAAVIESLYAESKHDADKAHVG
;
A
#
# COMPACT_ATOMS: atom_id res chain seq x y z
N MET A 1 21.49 -13.39 -12.90
CA MET A 1 22.33 -12.47 -12.11
C MET A 1 22.50 -13.05 -10.72
N ASN A 2 23.73 -13.06 -10.18
CA ASN A 2 23.94 -13.43 -8.77
C ASN A 2 23.24 -12.39 -7.88
N LEU A 3 22.69 -12.84 -6.76
CA LEU A 3 22.05 -11.96 -5.78
C LEU A 3 23.12 -11.06 -5.15
N PRO A 4 23.01 -9.71 -5.18
CA PRO A 4 23.94 -8.83 -4.49
C PRO A 4 23.83 -9.00 -2.98
N LYS A 5 24.94 -8.84 -2.25
CA LYS A 5 24.97 -9.00 -0.79
C LYS A 5 23.99 -8.07 -0.07
N THR A 6 23.91 -6.83 -0.52
CA THR A 6 23.01 -5.81 0.03
C THR A 6 22.52 -4.88 -1.08
N VAL A 7 21.51 -4.07 -0.81
CA VAL A 7 21.02 -3.04 -1.75
C VAL A 7 22.06 -1.98 -2.08
N VAL A 8 23.02 -1.72 -1.18
CA VAL A 8 24.13 -0.80 -1.44
C VAL A 8 25.13 -1.39 -2.45
N HIS A 9 25.41 -2.69 -2.38
CA HIS A 9 26.19 -3.37 -3.41
C HIS A 9 25.48 -3.29 -4.77
N ALA A 10 24.16 -3.51 -4.80
CA ALA A 10 23.35 -3.35 -6.02
C ALA A 10 23.46 -1.93 -6.59
N LEU A 11 23.43 -0.88 -5.74
CA LEU A 11 23.63 0.51 -6.18
C LEU A 11 25.00 0.69 -6.87
N HIS A 12 26.08 0.18 -6.28
CA HIS A 12 27.42 0.30 -6.87
C HIS A 12 27.57 -0.49 -8.18
N ASP A 13 26.95 -1.68 -8.25
CA ASP A 13 26.90 -2.46 -9.49
C ASP A 13 26.19 -1.67 -10.59
N ARG A 14 25.04 -1.02 -10.29
CA ARG A 14 24.31 -0.18 -11.26
C ARG A 14 25.09 1.08 -11.62
N ALA A 15 25.71 1.75 -10.64
CA ALA A 15 26.53 2.92 -10.90
C ALA A 15 27.70 2.62 -11.85
N THR A 16 28.26 1.41 -11.78
CA THR A 16 29.30 0.94 -12.71
C THR A 16 28.75 0.56 -14.08
N GLN A 17 27.58 -0.12 -14.13
CA GLN A 17 27.02 -0.66 -15.38
C GLN A 17 26.27 0.40 -16.22
N LEU A 18 25.57 1.33 -15.57
CA LEU A 18 24.68 2.30 -16.20
C LEU A 18 25.18 3.74 -16.10
N GLU A 19 26.22 3.98 -15.39
CA GLU A 19 26.98 5.21 -15.13
C GLU A 19 26.19 6.52 -15.37
N GLN A 20 26.17 7.01 -16.61
CA GLN A 20 25.52 8.29 -17.00
C GLN A 20 24.02 8.15 -17.30
N GLN A 21 23.48 6.93 -17.30
CA GLN A 21 22.06 6.77 -17.52
C GLN A 21 21.26 7.30 -16.33
N PRO A 22 20.03 7.81 -16.55
CA PRO A 22 19.17 8.29 -15.49
C PRO A 22 18.76 7.16 -14.53
N ALA A 23 18.86 7.42 -13.22
CA ALA A 23 18.35 6.59 -12.15
C ALA A 23 17.11 7.19 -11.52
N LEU A 24 17.19 8.46 -11.13
CA LEU A 24 16.14 9.17 -10.41
C LEU A 24 15.72 10.43 -11.19
N TRP A 25 14.45 10.79 -11.08
CA TRP A 25 13.90 11.96 -11.74
C TRP A 25 13.11 12.81 -10.73
N THR A 26 13.59 14.02 -10.47
CA THR A 26 12.96 14.96 -9.55
C THR A 26 12.28 16.08 -10.30
N LEU A 27 11.04 16.43 -9.96
CA LEU A 27 10.30 17.52 -10.59
C LEU A 27 10.81 18.86 -10.06
N LYS A 28 11.47 19.66 -10.92
CA LYS A 28 12.00 20.99 -10.61
C LYS A 28 11.54 21.99 -11.67
N GLY A 29 10.95 23.11 -11.25
CA GLY A 29 10.50 24.14 -12.19
C GLY A 29 9.48 23.65 -13.23
N GLY A 30 8.70 22.60 -12.93
CA GLY A 30 7.71 22.04 -13.84
C GLY A 30 8.24 20.99 -14.82
N ALA A 31 9.55 20.68 -14.81
CA ALA A 31 10.18 19.64 -15.63
C ALA A 31 10.88 18.60 -14.75
N TYR A 32 10.92 17.35 -15.19
CA TYR A 32 11.71 16.31 -14.55
C TYR A 32 13.18 16.46 -14.90
N VAL A 33 14.02 16.54 -13.87
CA VAL A 33 15.48 16.64 -13.95
C VAL A 33 16.08 15.32 -13.51
N PRO A 34 16.94 14.69 -14.32
CA PRO A 34 17.52 13.40 -13.99
C PRO A 34 18.71 13.53 -13.02
N THR A 35 18.90 12.50 -12.21
CA THR A 35 20.13 12.17 -11.50
C THR A 35 20.63 10.84 -12.07
N SER A 36 21.88 10.79 -12.54
CA SER A 36 22.46 9.56 -13.09
C SER A 36 22.77 8.53 -11.99
N TRP A 37 22.98 7.27 -12.39
CA TRP A 37 23.39 6.22 -11.45
C TRP A 37 24.71 6.54 -10.73
N ALA A 38 25.69 7.10 -11.44
CA ALA A 38 26.95 7.51 -10.85
C ALA A 38 26.77 8.65 -9.83
N GLU A 39 25.96 9.68 -10.17
CA GLU A 39 25.65 10.77 -9.25
C GLU A 39 24.87 10.27 -8.03
N TYR A 40 23.92 9.35 -8.22
CA TYR A 40 23.15 8.76 -7.12
C TYR A 40 24.07 8.05 -6.12
N ALA A 41 24.95 7.17 -6.59
CA ALA A 41 25.92 6.49 -5.74
C ALA A 41 26.88 7.48 -5.04
N GLN A 42 27.31 8.54 -5.75
CA GLN A 42 28.15 9.59 -5.16
C GLN A 42 27.43 10.36 -4.05
N ARG A 43 26.15 10.71 -4.25
CA ARG A 43 25.33 11.40 -3.23
C ARG A 43 25.14 10.52 -2.00
N VAL A 44 24.86 9.22 -2.18
CA VAL A 44 24.77 8.25 -1.07
C VAL A 44 26.08 8.20 -0.30
N ARG A 45 27.22 8.09 -0.96
CA ARG A 45 28.53 8.05 -0.31
C ARG A 45 28.84 9.33 0.46
N ARG A 46 28.61 10.51 -0.15
CA ARG A 46 28.83 11.80 0.52
C ARG A 46 27.94 11.96 1.76
N PHE A 47 26.65 11.64 1.64
CA PHE A 47 25.75 11.75 2.77
C PHE A 47 26.11 10.75 3.89
N ALA A 48 26.54 9.53 3.54
CA ALA A 48 27.04 8.54 4.50
C ALA A 48 28.26 9.06 5.27
N LEU A 49 29.27 9.59 4.58
CA LEU A 49 30.45 10.17 5.23
C LEU A 49 30.08 11.36 6.13
N GLY A 50 29.12 12.18 5.70
CA GLY A 50 28.56 13.26 6.53
C GLY A 50 27.88 12.73 7.79
N LEU A 51 27.04 11.69 7.67
CA LEU A 51 26.41 11.01 8.82
C LEU A 51 27.47 10.37 9.74
N HIS A 52 28.50 9.75 9.17
CA HIS A 52 29.60 9.18 9.93
C HIS A 52 30.30 10.24 10.80
N SER A 53 30.53 11.47 10.28
CA SER A 53 31.07 12.58 11.04
C SER A 53 30.21 13.04 12.21
N LEU A 54 28.93 12.69 12.21
CA LEU A 54 27.97 12.94 13.30
C LEU A 54 27.88 11.74 14.28
N GLY A 55 28.70 10.72 14.06
CA GLY A 55 28.73 9.52 14.90
C GLY A 55 27.72 8.44 14.51
N ALA A 56 27.05 8.56 13.35
CA ALA A 56 26.24 7.46 12.84
C ALA A 56 27.13 6.31 12.34
N GLY A 57 26.72 5.07 12.59
CA GLY A 57 27.50 3.88 12.26
C GLY A 57 26.71 2.58 12.44
N ALA A 58 27.45 1.48 12.55
CA ALA A 58 26.88 0.13 12.61
C ALA A 58 25.85 -0.05 13.74
N GLY A 59 24.70 -0.59 13.37
CA GLY A 59 23.57 -0.89 14.28
C GLY A 59 22.80 0.36 14.75
N GLN A 60 23.21 1.58 14.36
CA GLN A 60 22.51 2.79 14.81
C GLN A 60 21.31 3.13 13.93
N PRO A 61 20.12 3.35 14.53
CA PRO A 61 18.94 3.75 13.79
C PRO A 61 18.98 5.23 13.40
N VAL A 62 18.53 5.50 12.16
CA VAL A 62 18.31 6.85 11.63
C VAL A 62 16.85 6.97 11.20
N GLY A 63 16.12 7.87 11.85
CA GLY A 63 14.74 8.18 11.48
C GLY A 63 14.67 9.02 10.21
N ILE A 64 13.71 8.73 9.32
CA ILE A 64 13.45 9.52 8.10
C ILE A 64 11.96 9.87 8.04
N LEU A 65 11.63 11.17 8.13
CA LEU A 65 10.26 11.68 8.14
C LEU A 65 10.07 12.65 6.96
N GLY A 66 9.49 12.17 5.89
CA GLY A 66 9.27 12.97 4.70
C GLY A 66 8.51 12.20 3.62
N PHE A 67 8.08 12.95 2.60
CA PHE A 67 7.48 12.38 1.41
C PHE A 67 8.55 11.84 0.43
N ASN A 68 8.12 11.12 -0.60
CA ASN A 68 9.00 10.48 -1.57
C ASN A 68 9.82 11.50 -2.36
N ARG A 69 11.13 11.38 -2.26
CA ARG A 69 12.10 12.25 -2.90
C ARG A 69 13.49 11.63 -2.92
N GLU A 70 14.36 12.15 -3.77
CA GLU A 70 15.74 11.65 -3.89
C GLU A 70 16.49 11.63 -2.56
N GLU A 71 16.36 12.69 -1.76
CA GLU A 71 17.07 12.81 -0.49
C GLU A 71 16.63 11.77 0.53
N TRP A 72 15.38 11.28 0.44
CA TRP A 72 14.89 10.16 1.23
C TRP A 72 15.65 8.88 0.88
N HIS A 73 15.74 8.56 -0.43
CA HIS A 73 16.50 7.40 -0.94
C HIS A 73 17.98 7.49 -0.55
N VAL A 74 18.56 8.67 -0.66
CA VAL A 74 19.97 8.90 -0.28
C VAL A 74 20.18 8.68 1.21
N ALA A 75 19.30 9.20 2.07
CA ALA A 75 19.42 9.04 3.53
C ALA A 75 19.27 7.58 3.96
N ASP A 76 18.35 6.84 3.36
CA ASP A 76 18.15 5.41 3.61
C ASP A 76 19.40 4.60 3.25
N LEU A 77 19.84 4.69 2.01
CA LEU A 77 20.99 3.94 1.51
C LEU A 77 22.31 4.36 2.17
N ALA A 78 22.48 5.63 2.50
CA ALA A 78 23.64 6.12 3.24
C ALA A 78 23.69 5.53 4.66
N THR A 79 22.53 5.41 5.32
CA THR A 79 22.43 4.75 6.63
C THR A 79 22.80 3.28 6.52
N ILE A 80 22.26 2.56 5.52
CA ILE A 80 22.60 1.16 5.24
C ILE A 80 24.11 1.02 4.96
N ALA A 81 24.70 1.92 4.16
CA ALA A 81 26.10 1.86 3.79
C ALA A 81 27.06 1.93 5.00
N LEU A 82 26.65 2.61 6.07
CA LEU A 82 27.37 2.67 7.34
C LEU A 82 27.09 1.48 8.27
N GLY A 83 26.31 0.49 7.83
CA GLY A 83 25.81 -0.60 8.69
C GLY A 83 24.77 -0.14 9.70
N GLY A 84 24.25 1.08 9.58
CA GLY A 84 23.13 1.60 10.36
C GLY A 84 21.79 1.05 9.88
N VAL A 85 20.71 1.44 10.56
CA VAL A 85 19.35 0.94 10.32
C VAL A 85 18.42 2.09 10.01
N PRO A 86 17.99 2.28 8.75
CA PRO A 86 16.98 3.28 8.44
C PRO A 86 15.62 2.91 9.01
N VAL A 87 14.92 3.93 9.52
CA VAL A 87 13.56 3.82 10.09
C VAL A 87 12.67 4.84 9.40
N GLY A 88 11.93 4.39 8.40
CA GLY A 88 10.95 5.24 7.71
C GLY A 88 9.74 5.54 8.59
N LEU A 89 9.41 6.83 8.73
CA LEU A 89 8.31 7.31 9.55
C LEU A 89 7.16 7.82 8.68
N TYR A 90 5.92 7.47 9.03
CA TYR A 90 4.75 8.01 8.33
C TYR A 90 4.55 9.48 8.64
N THR A 91 4.42 10.30 7.62
CA THR A 91 4.14 11.75 7.74
C THR A 91 2.78 12.06 8.35
N THR A 92 1.90 11.06 8.44
CA THR A 92 0.56 11.09 9.04
C THR A 92 0.53 10.59 10.48
N SER A 93 1.66 10.11 11.04
CA SER A 93 1.72 9.63 12.42
C SER A 93 1.58 10.78 13.42
N ALA A 94 0.84 10.52 14.50
CA ALA A 94 0.75 11.43 15.63
C ALA A 94 2.10 11.56 16.37
N LEU A 95 2.31 12.69 17.06
CA LEU A 95 3.57 12.98 17.76
C LEU A 95 3.95 11.89 18.77
N ASP A 96 3.00 11.41 19.57
CA ASP A 96 3.26 10.38 20.58
C ASP A 96 3.63 9.03 19.95
N GLN A 97 3.12 8.74 18.75
CA GLN A 97 3.50 7.54 18.01
C GLN A 97 4.93 7.65 17.46
N LEU A 98 5.31 8.83 16.95
CA LEU A 98 6.68 9.11 16.50
C LEU A 98 7.67 9.07 17.67
N GLU A 99 7.28 9.62 18.82
CA GLU A 99 8.05 9.55 20.07
C GLU A 99 8.31 8.10 20.49
N TYR A 100 7.24 7.29 20.51
CA TYR A 100 7.37 5.86 20.82
C TYR A 100 8.34 5.17 19.85
N ILE A 101 8.17 5.35 18.54
CA ILE A 101 9.00 4.67 17.53
C ILE A 101 10.47 5.05 17.68
N LEU A 102 10.78 6.34 17.73
CA LEU A 102 12.15 6.83 17.83
C LEU A 102 12.80 6.49 19.17
N GLY A 103 12.03 6.53 20.26
CA GLY A 103 12.48 6.12 21.59
C GLY A 103 12.72 4.61 21.67
N HIS A 104 11.82 3.79 21.11
CA HIS A 104 11.95 2.33 21.11
C HIS A 104 13.15 1.83 20.28
N CYS A 105 13.40 2.44 19.12
CA CYS A 105 14.58 2.11 18.31
C CYS A 105 15.84 2.85 18.74
N GLU A 106 15.76 3.80 19.68
CA GLU A 106 16.90 4.59 20.18
C GLU A 106 17.58 5.38 19.07
N ALA A 107 16.78 5.99 18.18
CA ALA A 107 17.32 6.78 17.09
C ALA A 107 18.07 8.02 17.58
N THR A 108 19.30 8.21 17.08
CA THR A 108 20.14 9.37 17.43
C THR A 108 20.10 10.49 16.39
N VAL A 109 19.67 10.18 15.18
CA VAL A 109 19.53 11.09 14.04
C VAL A 109 18.11 11.02 13.50
N LEU A 110 17.53 12.17 13.17
CA LEU A 110 16.27 12.27 12.46
C LEU A 110 16.42 13.21 11.26
N VAL A 111 16.19 12.69 10.07
CA VAL A 111 16.11 13.44 8.83
C VAL A 111 14.66 13.81 8.59
N VAL A 112 14.36 15.10 8.41
CA VAL A 112 13.01 15.62 8.17
C VAL A 112 12.94 16.41 6.89
N GLU A 113 11.79 16.35 6.21
CA GLU A 113 11.64 16.93 4.88
C GLU A 113 11.65 18.47 4.89
N ASN A 114 10.77 19.11 5.66
CA ASN A 114 10.46 20.53 5.54
C ASN A 114 10.18 21.17 6.91
N GLU A 115 9.80 22.43 6.91
CA GLU A 115 9.52 23.20 8.14
C GLU A 115 8.45 22.55 9.02
N LYS A 116 7.37 21.98 8.43
CA LYS A 116 6.32 21.28 9.19
C LYS A 116 6.91 20.10 9.96
N HIS A 117 7.67 19.27 9.29
CA HIS A 117 8.30 18.09 9.89
C HIS A 117 9.45 18.48 10.83
N LEU A 118 10.13 19.60 10.58
CA LEU A 118 11.14 20.13 11.49
C LEU A 118 10.53 20.55 12.84
N ARG A 119 9.37 21.20 12.85
CA ARG A 119 8.64 21.51 14.10
C ARG A 119 8.33 20.24 14.89
N THR A 120 7.89 19.19 14.22
CA THR A 120 7.68 17.87 14.83
C THR A 120 8.99 17.31 15.40
N GLY A 121 10.09 17.35 14.63
CA GLY A 121 11.40 16.90 15.06
C GLY A 121 11.94 17.65 16.28
N LEU A 122 11.74 18.96 16.35
CA LEU A 122 12.11 19.78 17.51
C LEU A 122 11.33 19.37 18.77
N ALA A 123 10.02 19.15 18.65
CA ALA A 123 9.21 18.66 19.74
C ALA A 123 9.64 17.26 20.22
N LEU A 124 10.00 16.37 19.28
CA LEU A 124 10.52 15.03 19.59
C LEU A 124 11.88 15.11 20.28
N ARG A 125 12.79 16.00 19.84
CA ARG A 125 14.12 16.19 20.46
C ARG A 125 14.01 16.66 21.92
N GLN A 126 12.99 17.47 22.26
CA GLN A 126 12.73 17.87 23.66
C GLN A 126 12.29 16.68 24.53
N ARG A 127 11.56 15.72 23.98
CA ARG A 127 11.03 14.55 24.68
C ARG A 127 12.02 13.36 24.70
N LEU A 128 12.93 13.30 23.73
CA LEU A 128 13.91 12.23 23.53
C LEU A 128 15.33 12.75 23.61
N PRO A 129 15.97 12.77 24.78
CA PRO A 129 17.34 13.28 24.95
C PRO A 129 18.39 12.51 24.10
N GLY A 130 18.09 11.26 23.71
CA GLY A 130 18.93 10.46 22.82
C GLY A 130 18.94 10.94 21.36
N LEU A 131 17.94 11.70 20.93
CA LEU A 131 17.84 12.26 19.57
C LEU A 131 18.75 13.50 19.45
N ARG A 132 20.00 13.28 19.04
CA ARG A 132 21.07 14.30 19.06
C ARG A 132 21.05 15.21 17.85
N HIS A 133 20.77 14.68 16.65
CA HIS A 133 20.88 15.39 15.40
C HIS A 133 19.57 15.46 14.66
N LEU A 134 19.15 16.69 14.32
CA LEU A 134 18.06 16.95 13.39
C LEU A 134 18.64 17.49 12.09
N ILE A 135 18.25 16.87 10.98
CA ILE A 135 18.69 17.25 9.63
C ILE A 135 17.46 17.59 8.82
N VAL A 136 17.37 18.81 8.30
CA VAL A 136 16.24 19.24 7.46
C VAL A 136 16.65 19.32 5.99
N ILE A 137 15.81 18.78 5.12
CA ILE A 137 16.06 18.73 3.67
C ILE A 137 15.76 20.09 3.05
N ASP A 138 14.53 20.58 3.23
CA ASP A 138 14.09 21.91 2.77
C ASP A 138 14.02 22.87 3.98
N PRO A 139 15.10 23.60 4.27
CA PRO A 139 15.18 24.44 5.47
C PRO A 139 14.25 25.65 5.40
N PRO A 140 13.67 26.11 6.53
CA PRO A 140 13.03 27.40 6.63
C PRO A 140 14.05 28.54 6.48
N GLY A 141 13.57 29.78 6.32
CA GLY A 141 14.43 30.97 6.15
C GLY A 141 15.42 31.21 7.28
N SER A 142 15.15 30.74 8.51
CA SER A 142 16.11 30.72 9.62
C SER A 142 16.09 29.35 10.31
N LEU A 143 17.26 28.81 10.59
CA LEU A 143 17.42 27.51 11.25
C LEU A 143 17.47 27.70 12.78
N PRO A 144 16.73 26.87 13.54
CA PRO A 144 16.93 26.74 14.96
C PRO A 144 18.34 26.24 15.32
N GLU A 145 18.83 26.60 16.49
CA GLU A 145 20.14 26.17 16.98
C GLU A 145 20.26 24.63 17.03
N GLY A 146 21.41 24.12 16.59
CA GLY A 146 21.72 22.70 16.57
C GLY A 146 20.93 21.87 15.52
N VAL A 147 20.29 22.53 14.55
CA VAL A 147 19.71 21.88 13.36
C VAL A 147 20.69 22.00 12.20
N LEU A 148 20.89 20.90 11.49
CA LEU A 148 21.69 20.83 10.27
C LEU A 148 20.78 20.81 9.04
N THR A 149 21.25 21.36 7.93
CA THR A 149 20.62 21.12 6.64
C THR A 149 21.15 19.85 6.01
N TYR A 150 20.40 19.27 5.09
CA TYR A 150 20.88 18.18 4.22
C TYR A 150 22.18 18.59 3.49
N ALA A 151 22.26 19.85 3.03
CA ALA A 151 23.43 20.40 2.37
C ALA A 151 24.65 20.46 3.30
N ASP A 152 24.47 20.78 4.58
CA ASP A 152 25.58 20.78 5.57
C ASP A 152 26.15 19.37 5.75
N VAL A 153 25.28 18.35 5.81
CA VAL A 153 25.71 16.94 5.93
C VAL A 153 26.43 16.49 4.66
N MET A 154 25.93 16.85 3.48
CA MET A 154 26.58 16.59 2.20
C MET A 154 27.97 17.25 2.13
N ALA A 155 28.09 18.49 2.59
CA ALA A 155 29.35 19.23 2.61
C ALA A 155 30.38 18.56 3.52
N ARG A 156 29.98 18.05 4.69
CA ARG A 156 30.86 17.31 5.63
C ARG A 156 31.44 16.03 5.01
N GLY A 157 30.73 15.39 4.10
CA GLY A 157 31.20 14.20 3.39
C GLY A 157 31.89 14.51 2.04
N THR A 158 32.15 15.77 1.72
CA THR A 158 32.78 16.16 0.46
C THR A 158 34.26 16.39 0.64
N GLY A 159 35.09 15.73 -0.18
CA GLY A 159 36.53 15.90 -0.16
C GLY A 159 37.24 15.28 1.06
N VAL A 160 36.55 14.41 1.81
CA VAL A 160 37.14 13.65 2.93
C VAL A 160 37.58 12.27 2.48
N ASP A 161 38.35 11.58 3.33
CA ASP A 161 38.76 10.19 3.09
C ASP A 161 37.50 9.29 2.96
N GLU A 162 37.44 8.50 1.89
CA GLU A 162 36.36 7.55 1.60
C GLU A 162 36.59 6.18 2.25
N GLY A 163 37.76 5.93 2.85
CA GLY A 163 38.10 4.66 3.51
C GLY A 163 36.99 4.17 4.45
N PRO A 164 36.51 4.99 5.41
CA PRO A 164 35.46 4.60 6.34
C PRO A 164 34.16 4.15 5.68
N TYR A 165 33.81 4.73 4.52
CA TYR A 165 32.65 4.30 3.74
C TYR A 165 32.85 2.89 3.16
N TRP A 166 33.96 2.66 2.48
CA TRP A 166 34.26 1.38 1.84
C TRP A 166 34.48 0.26 2.86
N ASP A 167 35.14 0.57 3.98
CA ASP A 167 35.29 -0.38 5.08
C ASP A 167 33.93 -0.85 5.63
N SER A 168 33.01 0.10 5.84
CA SER A 168 31.65 -0.22 6.29
C SER A 168 30.89 -1.04 5.25
N VAL A 169 30.88 -0.63 3.98
CA VAL A 169 30.19 -1.36 2.89
C VAL A 169 30.73 -2.79 2.77
N ASN A 170 32.04 -2.98 2.81
CA ASN A 170 32.68 -4.29 2.71
C ASN A 170 32.37 -5.19 3.92
N ALA A 171 32.15 -4.60 5.10
CA ALA A 171 31.80 -5.31 6.32
C ALA A 171 30.32 -5.74 6.39
N LEU A 172 29.43 -5.21 5.52
CA LEU A 172 28.02 -5.56 5.51
C LEU A 172 27.83 -7.07 5.25
N LYS A 173 26.94 -7.67 6.05
CA LYS A 173 26.57 -9.08 5.94
C LYS A 173 25.12 -9.22 5.50
N PRO A 174 24.78 -10.16 4.62
CA PRO A 174 23.40 -10.39 4.16
C PRO A 174 22.42 -10.63 5.31
N GLU A 175 22.86 -11.28 6.39
CA GLU A 175 22.05 -11.65 7.55
C GLU A 175 21.86 -10.50 8.55
N ALA A 176 22.66 -9.42 8.43
CA ALA A 176 22.50 -8.25 9.29
C ALA A 176 21.21 -7.49 8.98
N MET A 177 20.68 -6.78 9.97
CA MET A 177 19.47 -5.96 9.82
C MET A 177 19.74 -4.81 8.84
N GLY A 178 18.97 -4.77 7.75
CA GLY A 178 19.06 -3.77 6.70
C GLY A 178 18.07 -2.62 6.88
N THR A 179 16.90 -2.87 7.48
CA THR A 179 15.90 -1.83 7.78
C THR A 179 14.99 -2.28 8.92
N LEU A 180 14.36 -1.30 9.58
CA LEU A 180 13.39 -1.53 10.65
C LEU A 180 12.10 -0.79 10.31
N ILE A 181 11.03 -1.55 10.08
CA ILE A 181 9.74 -1.01 9.66
C ILE A 181 8.70 -1.20 10.77
N TYR A 182 8.15 -0.09 11.26
CA TYR A 182 7.12 -0.14 12.29
C TYR A 182 5.74 -0.34 11.67
N THR A 183 5.06 -1.40 12.12
CA THR A 183 3.69 -1.71 11.71
C THR A 183 2.72 -1.40 12.84
N SER A 184 1.62 -0.71 12.53
CA SER A 184 0.53 -0.50 13.47
C SER A 184 -0.24 -1.82 13.61
N GLY A 185 -0.02 -2.55 14.71
CA GLY A 185 -0.87 -3.67 15.07
C GLY A 185 -2.32 -3.19 15.35
N THR A 186 -3.28 -4.12 15.27
CA THR A 186 -4.68 -3.84 15.62
C THR A 186 -4.88 -3.52 17.11
N THR A 187 -3.87 -3.82 17.94
CA THR A 187 -3.90 -3.62 19.40
C THR A 187 -2.51 -3.24 19.92
N GLY A 188 -2.41 -2.10 20.61
CA GLY A 188 -1.19 -1.67 21.31
C GLY A 188 -0.23 -0.81 20.48
N HIS A 189 1.01 -0.71 20.96
CA HIS A 189 2.07 0.06 20.30
C HIS A 189 2.53 -0.60 18.99
N PRO A 190 3.02 0.19 18.01
CA PRO A 190 3.58 -0.34 16.78
C PRO A 190 4.74 -1.31 17.05
N LYS A 191 4.80 -2.42 16.30
CA LYS A 191 5.89 -3.39 16.35
C LYS A 191 6.92 -3.08 15.26
N GLY A 192 8.20 -3.08 15.60
CA GLY A 192 9.30 -2.92 14.65
C GLY A 192 9.66 -4.25 14.00
N VAL A 193 9.37 -4.41 12.72
CA VAL A 193 9.74 -5.60 11.94
C VAL A 193 11.18 -5.46 11.47
N MET A 194 12.03 -6.41 11.85
CA MET A 194 13.44 -6.46 11.45
C MET A 194 13.60 -7.18 10.11
N LEU A 195 14.09 -6.48 9.10
CA LEU A 195 14.37 -7.07 7.78
C LEU A 195 15.89 -7.09 7.54
N SER A 196 16.42 -8.25 7.17
CA SER A 196 17.83 -8.39 6.84
C SER A 196 18.14 -7.84 5.44
N HIS A 197 19.41 -7.57 5.15
CA HIS A 197 19.82 -7.23 3.79
C HIS A 197 19.46 -8.33 2.78
N HIS A 198 19.56 -9.61 3.20
CA HIS A 198 19.13 -10.73 2.38
C HIS A 198 17.64 -10.64 2.05
N ASN A 199 16.78 -10.39 3.04
CA ASN A 199 15.35 -10.24 2.80
C ASN A 199 15.07 -9.19 1.73
N LEU A 200 15.72 -8.01 1.81
CA LEU A 200 15.52 -6.90 0.87
C LEU A 200 15.94 -7.27 -0.56
N THR A 201 17.16 -7.78 -0.74
CA THR A 201 17.67 -8.13 -2.07
C THR A 201 16.97 -9.35 -2.67
N TRP A 202 16.72 -10.37 -1.84
CA TRP A 202 16.06 -11.59 -2.28
C TRP A 202 14.62 -11.31 -2.75
N THR A 203 13.83 -10.62 -1.91
CA THR A 203 12.42 -10.33 -2.25
C THR A 203 12.30 -9.45 -3.48
N ALA A 204 13.11 -8.37 -3.55
CA ALA A 204 13.10 -7.51 -4.72
C ALA A 204 13.47 -8.28 -6.00
N LYS A 205 14.46 -9.18 -5.93
CA LYS A 205 14.84 -10.01 -7.07
C LYS A 205 13.72 -10.96 -7.48
N GLN A 206 13.14 -11.72 -6.54
CA GLN A 206 12.07 -12.67 -6.86
C GLN A 206 10.84 -11.97 -7.44
N LEU A 207 10.46 -10.81 -6.90
CA LEU A 207 9.36 -10.03 -7.45
C LEU A 207 9.66 -9.57 -8.87
N MET A 208 10.83 -8.96 -9.09
CA MET A 208 11.20 -8.44 -10.41
C MET A 208 11.39 -9.55 -11.45
N ASP A 209 11.88 -10.72 -11.07
CA ASP A 209 11.98 -11.88 -11.96
C ASP A 209 10.58 -12.45 -12.31
N SER A 210 9.59 -12.28 -11.42
CA SER A 210 8.21 -12.71 -11.66
C SER A 210 7.44 -11.76 -12.59
N VAL A 211 7.93 -10.52 -12.78
CA VAL A 211 7.28 -9.49 -13.60
C VAL A 211 8.22 -9.15 -14.76
N GLU A 212 7.85 -9.49 -15.96
CA GLU A 212 8.65 -9.19 -17.14
C GLU A 212 8.50 -7.72 -17.55
N LEU A 213 9.38 -6.85 -17.04
CA LEU A 213 9.43 -5.43 -17.37
C LEU A 213 10.53 -5.10 -18.41
N GLY A 214 10.35 -3.99 -19.12
CA GLY A 214 11.39 -3.47 -20.03
C GLY A 214 11.44 -4.14 -21.40
N ARG A 215 10.37 -4.79 -21.82
CA ARG A 215 10.27 -5.43 -23.14
C ARG A 215 10.33 -4.43 -24.30
N LYS A 216 9.81 -3.22 -24.08
CA LYS A 216 9.66 -2.20 -25.16
C LYS A 216 10.47 -0.95 -24.90
N ASN A 217 10.58 -0.53 -23.64
CA ASN A 217 11.23 0.70 -23.23
C ASN A 217 12.08 0.46 -21.98
N PRO A 218 13.08 1.32 -21.66
CA PRO A 218 13.75 1.26 -20.38
C PRO A 218 12.73 1.29 -19.24
N PRO A 219 12.82 0.37 -18.27
CA PRO A 219 11.80 0.25 -17.24
C PRO A 219 11.76 1.52 -16.37
N SER A 220 10.56 1.99 -16.09
CA SER A 220 10.32 3.19 -15.30
C SER A 220 9.06 3.09 -14.47
N LEU A 221 9.05 3.78 -13.33
CA LEU A 221 7.91 3.84 -12.42
C LEU A 221 7.77 5.22 -11.76
N ILE A 222 6.63 5.45 -11.13
CA ILE A 222 6.38 6.65 -10.31
C ILE A 222 6.34 6.24 -8.83
N SER A 223 7.20 6.86 -8.03
CA SER A 223 7.23 6.73 -6.57
C SER A 223 6.28 7.75 -5.95
N TYR A 224 5.25 7.28 -5.22
CA TYR A 224 4.24 8.16 -4.64
C TYR A 224 3.54 7.62 -3.39
N LEU A 225 3.65 6.33 -3.08
CA LEU A 225 3.17 5.77 -1.82
C LEU A 225 4.22 5.96 -0.71
N PRO A 226 3.84 5.92 0.58
CA PRO A 226 4.80 6.21 1.65
C PRO A 226 6.01 5.27 1.64
N LEU A 227 7.24 5.80 1.55
CA LEU A 227 8.49 5.05 1.67
C LEU A 227 8.73 4.46 3.07
N SER A 228 7.94 4.86 4.06
CA SER A 228 7.86 4.18 5.36
C SER A 228 7.17 2.81 5.28
N HIS A 229 6.59 2.45 4.12
CA HIS A 229 5.93 1.17 3.87
C HIS A 229 6.79 0.26 3.01
N ILE A 230 6.94 -1.02 3.40
CA ILE A 230 7.79 -1.98 2.68
C ILE A 230 7.43 -2.13 1.20
N ALA A 231 6.14 -2.09 0.84
CA ALA A 231 5.74 -2.23 -0.57
C ALA A 231 6.35 -1.13 -1.44
N GLU A 232 6.33 0.13 -0.99
CA GLU A 232 6.96 1.24 -1.73
C GLU A 232 8.49 1.10 -1.75
N GLN A 233 9.11 0.67 -0.65
CA GLN A 233 10.56 0.42 -0.64
C GLN A 233 10.96 -0.69 -1.63
N VAL A 234 10.22 -1.80 -1.67
CA VAL A 234 10.51 -2.88 -2.63
C VAL A 234 10.34 -2.40 -4.07
N ILE A 235 9.27 -1.63 -4.35
CA ILE A 235 8.91 -1.20 -5.70
C ILE A 235 9.79 -0.06 -6.18
N SER A 236 9.97 1.01 -5.39
CA SER A 236 10.61 2.24 -5.86
C SER A 236 12.04 2.45 -5.38
N LEU A 237 12.51 1.64 -4.42
CA LEU A 237 13.90 1.72 -3.92
C LEU A 237 14.67 0.43 -4.24
N HIS A 238 14.29 -0.72 -3.67
CA HIS A 238 15.10 -1.94 -3.77
C HIS A 238 15.06 -2.57 -5.17
N GLY A 239 13.86 -2.69 -5.78
CA GLY A 239 13.68 -3.23 -7.13
C GLY A 239 14.45 -2.45 -8.20
N PRO A 240 14.36 -1.11 -8.22
CA PRO A 240 15.15 -0.26 -9.11
C PRO A 240 16.66 -0.48 -9.02
N LEU A 241 17.20 -0.63 -7.82
CA LEU A 241 18.63 -0.91 -7.62
C LEU A 241 19.05 -2.26 -8.24
N LEU A 242 18.18 -3.25 -8.21
CA LEU A 242 18.49 -4.58 -8.77
C LEU A 242 18.32 -4.63 -10.29
N MET A 243 17.37 -3.88 -10.86
CA MET A 243 16.96 -4.01 -12.27
C MET A 243 17.33 -2.82 -13.14
N GLY A 244 17.84 -1.73 -12.58
CA GLY A 244 18.15 -0.51 -13.32
C GLY A 244 16.88 0.25 -13.73
N ILE A 245 15.81 0.18 -12.94
CA ILE A 245 14.54 0.88 -13.21
C ILE A 245 14.68 2.37 -12.88
N GLN A 246 14.17 3.23 -13.76
CA GLN A 246 14.13 4.68 -13.53
C GLN A 246 12.97 5.06 -12.60
N VAL A 247 13.24 5.85 -11.57
CA VAL A 247 12.25 6.27 -10.58
C VAL A 247 11.92 7.74 -10.73
N TYR A 248 10.64 8.06 -10.93
CA TYR A 248 10.10 9.41 -11.00
C TYR A 248 9.36 9.74 -9.72
N PHE A 249 9.76 10.79 -9.00
CA PHE A 249 9.08 11.20 -7.78
C PHE A 249 7.87 12.07 -8.08
N ALA A 250 6.67 11.65 -7.64
CA ALA A 250 5.50 12.51 -7.63
C ALA A 250 5.58 13.49 -6.45
N GLN A 251 5.03 14.71 -6.61
CA GLN A 251 5.02 15.69 -5.53
C GLN A 251 4.04 15.35 -4.40
N SER A 252 2.96 14.66 -4.74
CA SER A 252 1.96 14.16 -3.78
C SER A 252 1.11 13.06 -4.43
N VAL A 253 0.31 12.36 -3.63
CA VAL A 253 -0.66 11.38 -4.14
C VAL A 253 -1.69 12.03 -5.06
N ASP A 254 -2.10 13.27 -4.78
CA ASP A 254 -3.11 14.00 -5.57
C ASP A 254 -2.57 14.44 -6.93
N THR A 255 -1.26 14.71 -7.06
CA THR A 255 -0.61 15.07 -8.32
C THR A 255 -0.21 13.88 -9.18
N MET A 256 -0.39 12.65 -8.68
CA MET A 256 -0.01 11.43 -9.39
C MET A 256 -0.68 11.27 -10.77
N PRO A 257 -1.97 11.61 -10.99
CA PRO A 257 -2.57 11.56 -12.34
C PRO A 257 -1.89 12.47 -13.37
N ASP A 258 -1.36 13.61 -12.95
CA ASP A 258 -0.61 14.50 -13.82
C ASP A 258 0.82 13.99 -14.04
N SER A 259 1.42 13.40 -13.03
CA SER A 259 2.71 12.71 -13.15
C SER A 259 2.62 11.53 -14.12
N LEU A 260 1.55 10.73 -14.11
CA LEU A 260 1.33 9.66 -15.10
C LEU A 260 1.38 10.16 -16.53
N LYS A 261 0.68 11.25 -16.85
CA LYS A 261 0.64 11.83 -18.20
C LYS A 261 1.99 12.36 -18.67
N ARG A 262 2.82 12.84 -17.73
CA ARG A 262 4.16 13.38 -18.03
C ARG A 262 5.21 12.29 -18.16
N VAL A 263 5.18 11.31 -17.27
CA VAL A 263 6.18 10.23 -17.14
C VAL A 263 5.91 9.09 -18.11
N ARG A 264 4.65 8.66 -18.22
CA ARG A 264 4.24 7.48 -19.00
C ARG A 264 5.05 6.24 -18.60
N PRO A 265 4.89 5.77 -17.35
CA PRO A 265 5.72 4.70 -16.82
C PRO A 265 5.45 3.37 -17.50
N THR A 266 6.42 2.44 -17.38
CA THR A 266 6.25 1.05 -17.86
C THR A 266 5.64 0.13 -16.82
N PHE A 267 5.68 0.52 -15.55
CA PHE A 267 5.08 -0.20 -14.42
C PHE A 267 4.20 0.75 -13.61
N PHE A 268 3.00 0.30 -13.25
CA PHE A 268 2.12 1.07 -12.39
C PHE A 268 1.57 0.22 -11.25
N PHE A 269 1.88 0.63 -10.02
CA PHE A 269 1.35 0.05 -8.79
C PHE A 269 0.36 1.02 -8.15
N GLY A 270 -0.87 0.56 -7.89
CA GLY A 270 -1.89 1.34 -7.22
C GLY A 270 -2.52 0.54 -6.08
N VAL A 271 -2.68 1.16 -4.90
CA VAL A 271 -3.54 0.58 -3.86
C VAL A 271 -5.01 0.65 -4.29
N PRO A 272 -5.92 -0.18 -3.75
CA PRO A 272 -7.32 -0.24 -4.19
C PRO A 272 -8.01 1.12 -4.30
N ARG A 273 -7.80 2.02 -3.34
CA ARG A 273 -8.37 3.38 -3.36
C ARG A 273 -7.94 4.23 -4.56
N VAL A 274 -6.75 4.02 -5.07
CA VAL A 274 -6.28 4.69 -6.29
C VAL A 274 -7.05 4.18 -7.50
N TRP A 275 -7.25 2.87 -7.60
CA TRP A 275 -8.03 2.24 -8.65
C TRP A 275 -9.51 2.63 -8.60
N GLU A 276 -10.11 2.73 -7.40
CA GLU A 276 -11.48 3.23 -7.20
C GLU A 276 -11.65 4.65 -7.75
N LYS A 277 -10.73 5.57 -7.40
CA LYS A 277 -10.74 6.95 -7.91
C LYS A 277 -10.60 6.98 -9.44
N PHE A 278 -9.72 6.15 -10.00
CA PHE A 278 -9.57 6.06 -11.45
C PHE A 278 -10.82 5.51 -12.13
N LYS A 279 -11.45 4.45 -11.56
CA LYS A 279 -12.70 3.89 -12.06
C LYS A 279 -13.78 4.97 -12.10
N ALA A 280 -14.04 5.65 -10.97
CA ALA A 280 -15.06 6.69 -10.88
C ALA A 280 -14.85 7.80 -11.94
N LYS A 281 -13.61 8.27 -12.12
CA LYS A 281 -13.28 9.27 -13.13
C LYS A 281 -13.44 8.76 -14.55
N ALA A 282 -13.05 7.51 -14.81
CA ALA A 282 -13.19 6.89 -16.12
C ALA A 282 -14.67 6.67 -16.49
N GLU A 283 -15.49 6.16 -15.56
CA GLU A 283 -16.94 5.98 -15.76
C GLU A 283 -17.64 7.30 -16.05
N SER A 284 -17.36 8.36 -15.28
CA SER A 284 -17.89 9.69 -15.56
C SER A 284 -17.52 10.19 -16.97
N GLY A 285 -16.25 9.99 -17.36
CA GLY A 285 -15.77 10.34 -18.69
C GLY A 285 -16.39 9.50 -19.81
N LEU A 286 -16.68 8.23 -19.60
CA LEU A 286 -17.33 7.35 -20.56
C LEU A 286 -18.83 7.68 -20.70
N ASN A 287 -19.51 7.96 -19.60
CA ASN A 287 -20.92 8.31 -19.59
C ASN A 287 -21.22 9.65 -20.29
N SER A 288 -20.25 10.56 -20.30
CA SER A 288 -20.37 11.85 -20.99
C SER A 288 -20.14 11.77 -22.51
N GLN A 289 -19.75 10.61 -23.07
CA GLN A 289 -19.52 10.46 -24.51
C GLN A 289 -20.82 10.39 -25.31
N PRO A 290 -20.79 10.85 -26.60
CA PRO A 290 -21.91 10.68 -27.52
C PRO A 290 -22.32 9.20 -27.67
N PRO A 291 -23.62 8.91 -27.96
CA PRO A 291 -24.15 7.54 -28.00
C PRO A 291 -23.39 6.57 -28.92
N LEU A 292 -22.94 7.04 -30.09
CA LEU A 292 -22.15 6.22 -31.03
C LEU A 292 -20.79 5.80 -30.46
N LYS A 293 -20.09 6.75 -29.81
CA LYS A 293 -18.81 6.44 -29.15
C LYS A 293 -19.01 5.49 -27.99
N ARG A 294 -20.09 5.64 -27.22
CA ARG A 294 -20.42 4.75 -26.11
C ARG A 294 -20.62 3.31 -26.59
N LYS A 295 -21.42 3.11 -27.66
CA LYS A 295 -21.59 1.79 -28.29
C LYS A 295 -20.28 1.16 -28.76
N LEU A 296 -19.37 1.96 -29.34
CA LEU A 296 -18.06 1.49 -29.74
C LEU A 296 -17.21 1.04 -28.53
N VAL A 297 -17.23 1.83 -27.46
CA VAL A 297 -16.52 1.48 -26.21
C VAL A 297 -17.13 0.22 -25.58
N ASP A 298 -18.45 0.10 -25.51
CA ASP A 298 -19.13 -1.07 -24.94
C ASP A 298 -18.81 -2.36 -25.74
N TRP A 299 -18.79 -2.26 -27.08
CA TRP A 299 -18.33 -3.36 -27.94
C TRP A 299 -16.87 -3.74 -27.64
N ALA A 300 -15.97 -2.77 -27.58
CA ALA A 300 -14.55 -3.02 -27.31
C ALA A 300 -14.36 -3.66 -25.93
N ARG A 301 -15.07 -3.20 -24.90
CA ARG A 301 -15.05 -3.77 -23.55
C ARG A 301 -15.47 -5.23 -23.54
N GLY A 302 -16.53 -5.58 -24.26
CA GLY A 302 -16.97 -6.98 -24.42
C GLY A 302 -15.88 -7.86 -25.05
N VAL A 303 -15.24 -7.36 -26.11
CA VAL A 303 -14.14 -8.07 -26.80
C VAL A 303 -12.94 -8.28 -25.87
N ALA A 304 -12.55 -7.26 -25.07
CA ALA A 304 -11.44 -7.38 -24.14
C ALA A 304 -11.73 -8.40 -23.03
N LEU A 305 -12.91 -8.34 -22.41
CA LEU A 305 -13.30 -9.30 -21.36
C LEU A 305 -13.32 -10.75 -21.87
N GLU A 306 -13.92 -10.98 -23.05
CA GLU A 306 -13.95 -12.30 -23.68
C GLU A 306 -12.51 -12.82 -23.89
N ARG A 307 -11.64 -12.01 -24.51
CA ARG A 307 -10.25 -12.37 -24.75
C ARG A 307 -9.48 -12.67 -23.47
N HIS A 308 -9.57 -11.76 -22.48
CA HIS A 308 -8.86 -11.96 -21.21
C HIS A 308 -9.38 -13.16 -20.44
N THR A 309 -10.70 -13.44 -20.48
CA THR A 309 -11.28 -14.64 -19.87
C THR A 309 -10.71 -15.92 -20.49
N HIS A 310 -10.64 -16.00 -21.82
CA HIS A 310 -10.00 -17.15 -22.49
C HIS A 310 -8.50 -17.26 -22.15
N SER A 311 -7.78 -16.13 -22.14
CA SER A 311 -6.36 -16.10 -21.78
C SER A 311 -6.10 -16.63 -20.36
N MET A 312 -6.87 -16.12 -19.37
CA MET A 312 -6.74 -16.54 -17.97
C MET A 312 -7.11 -18.00 -17.73
N ARG A 313 -7.93 -18.60 -18.60
CA ARG A 313 -8.29 -20.02 -18.57
C ARG A 313 -7.37 -20.90 -19.41
N HIS A 314 -6.33 -20.34 -20.02
CA HIS A 314 -5.46 -21.01 -20.99
C HIS A 314 -6.23 -21.66 -22.15
N GLU A 315 -7.39 -21.10 -22.51
CA GLU A 315 -8.22 -21.55 -23.63
C GLU A 315 -7.72 -20.96 -24.96
N ARG A 316 -7.98 -21.65 -26.07
CA ARG A 316 -7.62 -21.15 -27.39
C ARG A 316 -8.42 -19.92 -27.78
N ILE A 317 -7.74 -18.83 -28.08
CA ILE A 317 -8.34 -17.60 -28.60
C ILE A 317 -8.54 -17.77 -30.10
N SER A 318 -9.78 -17.58 -30.58
CA SER A 318 -10.06 -17.67 -32.02
C SER A 318 -9.41 -16.53 -32.80
N VAL A 319 -8.99 -16.80 -34.05
CA VAL A 319 -8.41 -15.77 -34.95
C VAL A 319 -9.37 -14.59 -35.13
N PHE A 320 -10.68 -14.86 -35.13
CA PHE A 320 -11.71 -13.82 -35.24
C PHE A 320 -11.78 -12.93 -34.02
N LEU A 321 -11.69 -13.49 -32.82
CA LEU A 321 -11.65 -12.72 -31.57
C LEU A 321 -10.36 -11.88 -31.51
N GLU A 322 -9.22 -12.44 -31.90
CA GLU A 322 -7.96 -11.70 -31.95
C GLU A 322 -8.00 -10.54 -32.96
N ALA A 323 -8.65 -10.71 -34.12
CA ALA A 323 -8.84 -9.63 -35.11
C ALA A 323 -9.74 -8.50 -34.53
N LYS A 324 -10.85 -8.86 -33.87
CA LYS A 324 -11.71 -7.87 -33.18
C LYS A 324 -10.92 -7.13 -32.08
N TYR A 325 -10.13 -7.85 -31.31
CA TYR A 325 -9.34 -7.27 -30.26
C TYR A 325 -8.29 -6.27 -30.79
N ARG A 326 -7.57 -6.61 -31.88
CA ARG A 326 -6.64 -5.66 -32.52
C ARG A 326 -7.33 -4.40 -33.01
N LEU A 327 -8.56 -4.53 -33.52
CA LEU A 327 -9.36 -3.36 -33.91
C LEU A 327 -9.76 -2.53 -32.69
N ALA A 328 -10.23 -3.17 -31.60
CA ALA A 328 -10.57 -2.49 -30.34
C ALA A 328 -9.35 -1.79 -29.73
N GLN A 329 -8.17 -2.43 -29.77
CA GLN A 329 -6.89 -1.83 -29.35
C GLN A 329 -6.63 -0.51 -30.08
N ARG A 330 -6.74 -0.51 -31.40
CA ARG A 330 -6.43 0.66 -32.21
C ARG A 330 -7.45 1.79 -32.03
N LEU A 331 -8.73 1.46 -31.93
CA LEU A 331 -9.81 2.45 -31.94
C LEU A 331 -10.15 2.98 -30.54
N VAL A 332 -9.98 2.17 -29.50
CA VAL A 332 -10.46 2.48 -28.14
C VAL A 332 -9.34 2.45 -27.11
N PHE A 333 -8.64 1.32 -26.96
CA PHE A 333 -7.77 1.15 -25.79
C PHE A 333 -6.48 1.94 -25.87
N ALA A 334 -5.78 1.95 -27.01
CA ALA A 334 -4.55 2.72 -27.17
C ALA A 334 -4.78 4.25 -26.98
N PRO A 335 -5.82 4.87 -27.58
CA PRO A 335 -6.15 6.26 -27.29
C PRO A 335 -6.55 6.53 -25.83
N LEU A 336 -7.27 5.60 -25.18
CA LEU A 336 -7.66 5.74 -23.78
C LEU A 336 -6.44 5.69 -22.86
N ARG A 337 -5.58 4.68 -23.03
CA ARG A 337 -4.35 4.54 -22.23
C ARG A 337 -3.42 5.73 -22.41
N ALA A 338 -3.28 6.25 -23.63
CA ALA A 338 -2.49 7.46 -23.92
C ALA A 338 -3.04 8.71 -23.21
N ARG A 339 -4.37 8.86 -23.11
CA ARG A 339 -4.99 9.98 -22.36
C ARG A 339 -4.76 9.89 -20.86
N LEU A 340 -4.61 8.68 -20.33
CA LEU A 340 -4.28 8.43 -18.94
C LEU A 340 -2.77 8.50 -18.65
N GLY A 341 -1.91 8.50 -19.69
CA GLY A 341 -0.47 8.37 -19.55
C GLY A 341 -0.01 6.95 -19.19
N MET A 342 -0.81 5.95 -19.57
CA MET A 342 -0.59 4.54 -19.22
C MET A 342 -0.33 3.66 -20.46
N GLU A 343 -0.07 4.25 -21.62
CA GLU A 343 0.12 3.52 -22.88
C GLU A 343 1.39 2.66 -22.89
N GLN A 344 2.38 3.01 -22.05
CA GLN A 344 3.63 2.25 -21.94
C GLN A 344 3.60 1.24 -20.79
N VAL A 345 2.56 1.26 -19.94
CA VAL A 345 2.48 0.32 -18.82
C VAL A 345 2.37 -1.11 -19.33
N GLU A 346 3.36 -1.91 -18.96
CA GLU A 346 3.46 -3.34 -19.27
C GLU A 346 2.82 -4.18 -18.16
N PHE A 347 2.85 -3.71 -16.92
CA PHE A 347 2.31 -4.41 -15.77
C PHE A 347 1.58 -3.47 -14.80
N PHE A 348 0.29 -3.72 -14.58
CA PHE A 348 -0.52 -3.04 -13.57
C PHE A 348 -0.63 -3.92 -12.33
N ALA A 349 -0.37 -3.36 -11.15
CA ALA A 349 -0.44 -4.12 -9.91
C ALA A 349 -1.27 -3.42 -8.83
N THR A 350 -1.79 -4.23 -7.90
CA THR A 350 -2.46 -3.77 -6.69
C THR A 350 -2.11 -4.66 -5.50
N ALA A 351 -2.02 -4.07 -4.31
CA ALA A 351 -1.82 -4.79 -3.05
C ALA A 351 -2.24 -3.95 -1.83
N ALA A 352 -1.88 -4.43 -0.66
CA ALA A 352 -2.03 -3.80 0.66
C ALA A 352 -3.45 -3.80 1.25
N ALA A 353 -4.50 -3.96 0.45
CA ALA A 353 -5.87 -4.13 0.89
C ALA A 353 -6.67 -4.95 -0.14
N PRO A 354 -7.82 -5.54 0.23
CA PRO A 354 -8.71 -6.15 -0.73
C PRO A 354 -9.18 -5.17 -1.80
N ILE A 355 -9.36 -5.65 -3.03
CA ILE A 355 -9.93 -4.87 -4.14
C ILE A 355 -11.21 -5.51 -4.64
N GLY A 356 -12.22 -4.69 -4.92
CA GLY A 356 -13.50 -5.18 -5.43
C GLY A 356 -13.36 -5.86 -6.80
N ARG A 357 -14.03 -7.00 -6.99
CA ARG A 357 -14.02 -7.74 -8.25
C ARG A 357 -14.55 -6.90 -9.42
N ASP A 358 -15.51 -6.01 -9.17
CA ASP A 358 -16.06 -5.08 -10.16
C ASP A 358 -15.03 -4.05 -10.66
N ILE A 359 -14.04 -3.70 -9.81
CA ILE A 359 -12.94 -2.81 -10.19
C ILE A 359 -11.99 -3.57 -11.13
N LEU A 360 -11.63 -4.80 -10.78
CA LEU A 360 -10.77 -5.65 -11.61
C LEU A 360 -11.40 -5.92 -12.98
N ASP A 361 -12.67 -6.31 -13.01
CA ASP A 361 -13.42 -6.56 -14.24
C ASP A 361 -13.59 -5.27 -15.08
N PHE A 362 -13.80 -4.12 -14.44
CA PHE A 362 -13.87 -2.83 -15.12
C PHE A 362 -12.57 -2.51 -15.87
N PHE A 363 -11.42 -2.59 -15.18
CA PHE A 363 -10.13 -2.30 -15.82
C PHE A 363 -9.72 -3.37 -16.82
N ALA A 364 -9.99 -4.66 -16.57
CA ALA A 364 -9.78 -5.72 -17.54
C ALA A 364 -10.62 -5.48 -18.81
N SER A 365 -11.85 -4.96 -18.68
CA SER A 365 -12.68 -4.56 -19.84
C SER A 365 -12.10 -3.40 -20.65
N LEU A 366 -11.22 -2.59 -20.06
CA LEU A 366 -10.50 -1.50 -20.71
C LEU A 366 -9.09 -1.90 -21.15
N ASP A 367 -8.81 -3.19 -21.18
CA ASP A 367 -7.50 -3.78 -21.54
C ASP A 367 -6.37 -3.38 -20.57
N MET A 368 -6.71 -3.17 -19.30
CA MET A 368 -5.79 -2.92 -18.20
C MET A 368 -6.00 -4.00 -17.14
N VAL A 369 -5.36 -5.14 -17.30
CA VAL A 369 -5.45 -6.25 -16.33
C VAL A 369 -4.64 -5.88 -15.09
N ILE A 370 -5.32 -5.78 -13.94
CA ILE A 370 -4.68 -5.47 -12.67
C ILE A 370 -4.31 -6.78 -11.99
N HIS A 371 -3.01 -6.96 -11.70
CA HIS A 371 -2.47 -8.12 -11.02
C HIS A 371 -2.46 -7.90 -9.51
N GLU A 372 -3.22 -8.72 -8.81
CA GLU A 372 -3.27 -8.67 -7.34
C GLU A 372 -2.01 -9.32 -6.77
N VAL A 373 -1.47 -8.68 -5.73
CA VAL A 373 -0.28 -9.11 -4.98
C VAL A 373 -0.64 -9.15 -3.50
N TRP A 374 -0.26 -10.19 -2.79
CA TRP A 374 -0.46 -10.29 -1.36
C TRP A 374 0.86 -10.45 -0.62
N GLY A 375 0.89 -9.87 0.57
CA GLY A 375 1.96 -9.99 1.52
C GLY A 375 1.82 -9.00 2.67
N MET A 376 2.87 -8.93 3.47
CA MET A 376 2.91 -8.10 4.67
C MET A 376 4.36 -7.71 4.97
N THR A 377 4.56 -6.79 5.90
CA THR A 377 5.90 -6.33 6.26
C THR A 377 6.78 -7.47 6.75
N GLU A 378 6.21 -8.41 7.50
CA GLU A 378 6.89 -9.56 8.08
C GLU A 378 7.37 -10.58 7.03
N VAL A 379 6.88 -10.49 5.79
CA VAL A 379 7.41 -11.23 4.62
C VAL A 379 8.06 -10.29 3.60
N THR A 380 8.61 -9.17 4.05
CA THR A 380 9.34 -8.19 3.24
C THR A 380 8.53 -7.65 2.05
N GLY A 381 7.22 -7.52 2.23
CA GLY A 381 6.28 -7.10 1.19
C GLY A 381 5.57 -8.28 0.55
N PRO A 382 5.82 -8.63 -0.74
CA PRO A 382 5.08 -9.66 -1.45
C PRO A 382 5.47 -11.09 -1.01
N ALA A 383 4.47 -11.98 -0.98
CA ALA A 383 4.63 -13.42 -0.88
C ALA A 383 3.97 -14.15 -2.05
N THR A 384 2.88 -13.57 -2.60
CA THR A 384 2.21 -14.09 -3.80
C THR A 384 2.01 -12.99 -4.82
N VAL A 385 1.89 -13.37 -6.09
CA VAL A 385 1.65 -12.46 -7.20
C VAL A 385 0.87 -13.15 -8.32
N ASN A 386 -0.11 -12.44 -8.91
CA ASN A 386 -0.63 -12.78 -10.23
C ASN A 386 0.38 -12.30 -11.28
N THR A 387 0.81 -13.18 -12.18
CA THR A 387 1.74 -12.86 -13.28
C THR A 387 0.99 -12.83 -14.60
N GLU A 388 1.60 -12.30 -15.67
CA GLU A 388 0.95 -12.29 -16.99
C GLU A 388 0.51 -13.69 -17.45
N ASP A 389 1.35 -14.70 -17.19
CA ASP A 389 1.08 -16.09 -17.60
C ASP A 389 0.15 -16.84 -16.62
N ALA A 390 -0.02 -16.34 -15.41
CA ALA A 390 -0.81 -16.98 -14.37
C ALA A 390 -1.60 -15.94 -13.57
N THR A 391 -2.64 -15.38 -14.19
CA THR A 391 -3.55 -14.43 -13.57
C THR A 391 -4.94 -15.04 -13.39
N ARG A 392 -5.47 -14.91 -12.16
CA ARG A 392 -6.85 -15.22 -11.82
C ARG A 392 -7.42 -14.08 -10.98
N LEU A 393 -8.24 -13.23 -11.60
CA LEU A 393 -8.85 -12.08 -10.92
C LEU A 393 -9.69 -12.53 -9.71
N GLY A 394 -9.52 -11.83 -8.59
CA GLY A 394 -10.15 -12.15 -7.32
C GLY A 394 -9.38 -13.20 -6.50
N THR A 395 -8.17 -13.55 -6.94
CA THR A 395 -7.17 -14.24 -6.14
C THR A 395 -5.92 -13.36 -6.01
N VAL A 396 -5.14 -13.57 -4.99
CA VAL A 396 -3.88 -12.84 -4.82
C VAL A 396 -2.69 -13.52 -5.51
N GLY A 397 -2.97 -14.36 -6.50
CA GLY A 397 -1.96 -15.06 -7.30
C GLY A 397 -1.40 -16.32 -6.65
N ARG A 398 -0.25 -16.75 -7.15
CA ARG A 398 0.51 -17.89 -6.66
C ARG A 398 1.72 -17.45 -5.84
N ALA A 399 2.28 -18.37 -5.05
CA ALA A 399 3.54 -18.15 -4.36
C ALA A 399 4.63 -17.65 -5.32
N MET A 400 5.37 -16.62 -4.93
CA MET A 400 6.57 -16.21 -5.65
C MET A 400 7.62 -17.32 -5.66
N LEU A 401 8.50 -17.29 -6.63
CA LEU A 401 9.59 -18.26 -6.73
C LEU A 401 10.41 -18.32 -5.43
N GLY A 402 10.54 -19.54 -4.87
CA GLY A 402 11.26 -19.77 -3.61
C GLY A 402 10.46 -19.42 -2.34
N VAL A 403 9.18 -19.05 -2.46
CA VAL A 403 8.24 -18.95 -1.33
C VAL A 403 7.40 -20.22 -1.26
N GLU A 404 7.29 -20.78 -0.08
CA GLU A 404 6.41 -21.91 0.22
C GLU A 404 5.21 -21.41 1.02
N LEU A 405 4.02 -21.93 0.69
CA LEU A 405 2.77 -21.64 1.38
C LEU A 405 2.15 -22.92 1.92
N ARG A 406 1.55 -22.82 3.10
CA ARG A 406 0.77 -23.89 3.71
C ARG A 406 -0.48 -23.29 4.35
N ILE A 407 -1.60 -23.99 4.27
CA ILE A 407 -2.80 -23.65 5.03
C ILE A 407 -2.82 -24.52 6.29
N ALA A 408 -2.85 -23.89 7.47
CA ALA A 408 -2.96 -24.56 8.75
C ALA A 408 -4.39 -25.12 8.94
N GLU A 409 -4.59 -25.96 9.97
CA GLU A 409 -5.90 -26.59 10.25
C GLU A 409 -7.01 -25.57 10.53
N ASP A 410 -6.66 -24.43 11.10
CA ASP A 410 -7.59 -23.33 11.39
C ASP A 410 -7.80 -22.37 10.20
N GLY A 411 -7.18 -22.67 9.05
CA GLY A 411 -7.28 -21.90 7.82
C GLY A 411 -6.24 -20.78 7.69
N GLU A 412 -5.32 -20.61 8.66
CA GLU A 412 -4.27 -19.60 8.59
C GLU A 412 -3.27 -19.91 7.47
N ILE A 413 -2.88 -18.87 6.72
CA ILE A 413 -1.85 -18.97 5.70
C ILE A 413 -0.49 -18.85 6.39
N LEU A 414 0.35 -19.86 6.21
CA LEU A 414 1.72 -19.91 6.69
C LEU A 414 2.69 -19.69 5.54
N VAL A 415 3.76 -18.94 5.79
CA VAL A 415 4.77 -18.60 4.78
C VAL A 415 6.16 -19.07 5.22
N ARG A 416 6.93 -19.62 4.28
CA ARG A 416 8.35 -19.92 4.44
C ARG A 416 9.12 -19.48 3.19
N GLY A 417 10.26 -18.83 3.36
CA GLY A 417 11.09 -18.38 2.24
C GLY A 417 12.14 -17.36 2.64
N GLY A 418 12.93 -16.94 1.66
CA GLY A 418 13.95 -15.91 1.86
C GLY A 418 13.40 -14.50 2.14
N ASN A 419 12.10 -14.31 1.98
CA ASN A 419 11.37 -13.08 2.29
C ASN A 419 10.95 -12.96 3.76
N VAL A 420 11.04 -14.03 4.56
CA VAL A 420 10.59 -14.04 5.96
C VAL A 420 11.53 -13.20 6.83
N CYS A 421 10.98 -12.30 7.63
CA CYS A 421 11.70 -11.36 8.48
C CYS A 421 12.51 -12.06 9.59
N MET A 422 13.40 -11.29 10.23
CA MET A 422 14.18 -11.76 11.39
C MET A 422 13.33 -11.82 12.69
N GLY A 423 12.13 -11.22 12.70
CA GLY A 423 11.24 -11.11 13.86
C GLY A 423 10.95 -9.66 14.25
N TYR A 424 10.46 -9.46 15.46
CA TYR A 424 10.12 -8.14 16.01
C TYR A 424 11.24 -7.60 16.91
N TYR A 425 11.66 -6.37 16.64
CA TYR A 425 12.71 -5.68 17.40
C TYR A 425 12.36 -5.55 18.87
N LYS A 426 13.28 -5.96 19.76
CA LYS A 426 13.11 -5.97 21.22
C LYS A 426 11.83 -6.70 21.72
N ASN A 427 11.29 -7.63 20.92
CA ASN A 427 10.08 -8.37 21.31
C ASN A 427 10.21 -9.87 21.01
N PRO A 428 10.99 -10.64 21.80
CA PRO A 428 11.21 -12.07 21.56
C PRO A 428 9.94 -12.92 21.71
N VAL A 429 9.00 -12.50 22.57
CA VAL A 429 7.74 -13.23 22.76
C VAL A 429 6.90 -13.17 21.49
N ALA A 430 6.66 -11.96 20.98
CA ALA A 430 5.91 -11.81 19.73
C ALA A 430 6.65 -12.41 18.52
N THR A 431 7.98 -12.47 18.55
CA THR A 431 8.78 -13.14 17.52
C THR A 431 8.55 -14.65 17.55
N ALA A 432 8.54 -15.28 18.73
CA ALA A 432 8.27 -16.71 18.87
C ALA A 432 6.84 -17.08 18.45
N GLU A 433 5.86 -16.19 18.70
CA GLU A 433 4.48 -16.37 18.21
C GLU A 433 4.37 -16.20 16.67
N LEU A 434 5.22 -15.38 16.09
CA LEU A 434 5.22 -15.12 14.63
C LEU A 434 5.91 -16.25 13.86
N LEU A 435 7.02 -16.77 14.41
CA LEU A 435 7.90 -17.74 13.76
C LEU A 435 7.90 -19.05 14.56
N GLU A 436 7.14 -20.03 14.11
CA GLU A 436 7.01 -21.33 14.74
C GLU A 436 7.36 -22.44 13.75
N ASP A 437 8.20 -23.39 14.13
CA ASP A 437 8.64 -24.54 13.32
C ASP A 437 9.14 -24.18 11.90
N GLY A 438 9.78 -23.03 11.75
CA GLY A 438 10.31 -22.52 10.47
C GLY A 438 9.25 -21.93 9.54
N TRP A 439 8.02 -21.72 10.03
CA TRP A 439 6.94 -21.06 9.32
C TRP A 439 6.59 -19.72 9.96
N LEU A 440 6.26 -18.75 9.13
CA LEU A 440 5.71 -17.48 9.58
C LEU A 440 4.18 -17.57 9.62
N HIS A 441 3.60 -17.25 10.76
CA HIS A 441 2.16 -17.14 10.99
C HIS A 441 1.68 -15.76 10.55
N THR A 442 0.95 -15.70 9.43
CA THR A 442 0.57 -14.41 8.82
C THR A 442 -0.59 -13.71 9.52
N GLY A 443 -1.40 -14.46 10.25
CA GLY A 443 -2.68 -13.99 10.78
C GLY A 443 -3.75 -13.79 9.70
N ASP A 444 -3.45 -14.04 8.43
CA ASP A 444 -4.42 -14.04 7.33
C ASP A 444 -4.96 -15.46 7.11
N VAL A 445 -6.26 -15.56 6.87
CA VAL A 445 -6.96 -16.83 6.62
C VAL A 445 -7.30 -16.92 5.15
N GLY A 446 -7.11 -18.10 4.57
CA GLY A 446 -7.35 -18.30 3.14
C GLY A 446 -7.35 -19.74 2.71
N GLN A 447 -7.39 -19.94 1.41
CA GLN A 447 -7.42 -21.24 0.75
C GLN A 447 -6.49 -21.26 -0.46
N LEU A 448 -5.92 -22.42 -0.74
CA LEU A 448 -5.22 -22.71 -1.99
C LEU A 448 -6.13 -23.53 -2.89
N ASP A 449 -6.31 -23.10 -4.12
CA ASP A 449 -7.01 -23.94 -5.10
C ASP A 449 -6.07 -25.02 -5.68
N ALA A 450 -6.63 -25.90 -6.50
CA ALA A 450 -5.90 -27.01 -7.11
C ALA A 450 -4.74 -26.57 -8.03
N GLU A 451 -4.75 -25.33 -8.50
CA GLU A 451 -3.70 -24.76 -9.36
C GLU A 451 -2.72 -23.90 -8.56
N GLY A 452 -2.88 -23.79 -7.23
CA GLY A 452 -2.00 -23.06 -6.31
C GLY A 452 -2.27 -21.57 -6.21
N PHE A 453 -3.44 -21.08 -6.70
CA PHE A 453 -3.85 -19.70 -6.45
C PHE A 453 -4.39 -19.54 -5.02
N VAL A 454 -4.01 -18.43 -4.40
CA VAL A 454 -4.40 -18.10 -3.03
C VAL A 454 -5.64 -17.23 -3.03
N HIS A 455 -6.64 -17.64 -2.26
CA HIS A 455 -7.85 -16.89 -1.95
C HIS A 455 -7.78 -16.43 -0.50
N ILE A 456 -7.66 -15.13 -0.27
CA ILE A 456 -7.74 -14.56 1.08
C ILE A 456 -9.20 -14.47 1.49
N THR A 457 -9.54 -15.05 2.62
CA THR A 457 -10.92 -15.02 3.15
C THR A 457 -11.08 -14.04 4.31
N GLY A 458 -9.99 -13.65 4.99
CA GLY A 458 -10.02 -12.63 6.04
C GLY A 458 -8.81 -12.64 6.95
N ARG A 459 -8.93 -11.94 8.07
CA ARG A 459 -7.93 -11.91 9.14
C ARG A 459 -8.37 -12.74 10.34
N LYS A 460 -7.51 -13.62 10.83
CA LYS A 460 -7.79 -14.52 11.96
C LYS A 460 -8.32 -13.78 13.21
N LYS A 461 -7.72 -12.63 13.54
CA LYS A 461 -8.11 -11.78 14.67
C LYS A 461 -9.39 -10.95 14.44
N GLU A 462 -9.86 -10.88 13.20
CA GLU A 462 -11.03 -10.10 12.80
C GLU A 462 -12.23 -11.00 12.46
N ILE A 463 -12.03 -12.32 12.45
CA ILE A 463 -13.14 -13.27 12.23
C ILE A 463 -14.17 -13.09 13.34
N ILE A 464 -15.38 -12.78 12.94
CA ILE A 464 -16.55 -12.68 13.81
C ILE A 464 -17.09 -14.09 14.04
N VAL A 465 -17.26 -14.48 15.30
CA VAL A 465 -17.96 -15.71 15.70
C VAL A 465 -19.30 -15.33 16.26
N THR A 466 -20.37 -15.59 15.52
CA THR A 466 -21.73 -15.31 15.97
C THR A 466 -22.13 -16.17 17.15
N SER A 467 -23.19 -15.82 17.89
CA SER A 467 -23.72 -16.61 19.01
C SER A 467 -24.11 -18.05 18.62
N GLY A 468 -24.43 -18.28 17.34
CA GLY A 468 -24.69 -19.60 16.77
C GLY A 468 -23.42 -20.36 16.34
N GLY A 469 -22.20 -19.89 16.69
CA GLY A 469 -20.93 -20.53 16.36
C GLY A 469 -20.52 -20.42 14.89
N LYS A 470 -21.20 -19.63 14.08
CA LYS A 470 -20.82 -19.39 12.68
C LYS A 470 -19.69 -18.38 12.61
N LYS A 471 -18.64 -18.71 11.83
CA LYS A 471 -17.49 -17.84 11.59
C LYS A 471 -17.69 -17.08 10.29
N THR A 472 -17.42 -15.77 10.29
CA THR A 472 -17.43 -14.94 9.08
C THR A 472 -16.29 -13.93 9.11
N ALA A 473 -15.75 -13.62 7.94
CA ALA A 473 -14.74 -12.60 7.75
C ALA A 473 -15.43 -11.27 7.37
N PRO A 474 -15.44 -10.28 8.24
CA PRO A 474 -16.17 -9.02 8.00
C PRO A 474 -15.65 -8.24 6.80
N GLY A 475 -14.34 -8.33 6.49
CA GLY A 475 -13.72 -7.56 5.42
C GLY A 475 -14.39 -7.71 4.06
N ASN A 476 -14.78 -8.94 3.68
CA ASN A 476 -15.48 -9.19 2.40
C ASN A 476 -16.85 -8.51 2.36
N ILE A 477 -17.56 -8.50 3.48
CA ILE A 477 -18.88 -7.85 3.60
C ILE A 477 -18.70 -6.33 3.58
N GLU A 478 -17.70 -5.83 4.28
CA GLU A 478 -17.36 -4.41 4.34
C GLU A 478 -17.01 -3.85 2.95
N GLU A 479 -16.27 -4.61 2.14
CA GLU A 479 -15.98 -4.21 0.75
C GLU A 479 -17.26 -4.11 -0.10
N LEU A 480 -18.20 -5.04 0.05
CA LEU A 480 -19.49 -4.94 -0.63
C LEU A 480 -20.31 -3.73 -0.18
N LEU A 481 -20.26 -3.40 1.11
CA LEU A 481 -20.94 -2.23 1.67
C LEU A 481 -20.33 -0.90 1.21
N LYS A 482 -19.02 -0.83 1.04
CA LYS A 482 -18.31 0.35 0.50
C LYS A 482 -18.67 0.65 -0.96
N MET A 483 -19.15 -0.34 -1.70
CA MET A 483 -19.63 -0.13 -3.08
C MET A 483 -20.98 0.60 -3.15
N LEU A 484 -21.70 0.73 -2.03
CA LEU A 484 -22.96 1.45 -1.98
C LEU A 484 -22.79 2.94 -2.23
N PRO A 485 -23.73 3.59 -2.95
CA PRO A 485 -23.62 5.02 -3.26
C PRO A 485 -23.51 5.89 -2.00
N GLY A 486 -22.51 6.77 -1.99
CA GLY A 486 -22.26 7.68 -0.86
C GLY A 486 -21.47 7.08 0.30
N VAL A 487 -21.22 5.77 0.33
CA VAL A 487 -20.47 5.08 1.38
C VAL A 487 -18.98 5.08 1.05
N GLY A 488 -18.15 5.44 2.02
CA GLY A 488 -16.67 5.45 1.91
C GLY A 488 -15.99 4.41 2.80
N ASN A 489 -16.56 4.15 3.98
CA ASN A 489 -16.09 3.09 4.87
C ASN A 489 -17.29 2.31 5.44
N ALA A 490 -17.03 1.08 5.84
CA ALA A 490 -18.00 0.26 6.53
C ALA A 490 -17.32 -0.54 7.63
N LEU A 491 -18.04 -0.79 8.72
CA LEU A 491 -17.63 -1.67 9.80
C LEU A 491 -18.76 -2.66 10.09
N VAL A 492 -18.49 -3.95 9.97
CA VAL A 492 -19.42 -5.02 10.30
C VAL A 492 -19.18 -5.50 11.73
N VAL A 493 -20.23 -5.59 12.53
CA VAL A 493 -20.20 -6.01 13.93
C VAL A 493 -21.15 -7.19 14.13
N GLY A 494 -20.75 -8.18 14.95
CA GLY A 494 -21.57 -9.37 15.19
C GLY A 494 -20.94 -10.40 16.12
N GLU A 495 -19.81 -10.07 16.75
CA GLU A 495 -19.14 -10.97 17.69
C GLU A 495 -20.08 -11.36 18.85
N ARG A 496 -20.32 -12.68 19.00
CA ARG A 496 -21.26 -13.26 19.97
C ARG A 496 -22.69 -12.75 19.87
N ARG A 497 -23.11 -12.20 18.72
CA ARG A 497 -24.47 -11.71 18.44
C ARG A 497 -25.21 -12.68 17.53
N ASN A 498 -26.55 -12.59 17.53
CA ASN A 498 -27.42 -13.47 16.75
C ASN A 498 -27.40 -13.16 15.24
N TYR A 499 -27.00 -11.96 14.85
CA TYR A 499 -26.93 -11.49 13.48
C TYR A 499 -25.89 -10.37 13.34
N LEU A 500 -25.54 -10.05 12.09
CA LEU A 500 -24.60 -8.98 11.77
C LEU A 500 -25.32 -7.65 11.57
N VAL A 501 -24.68 -6.59 12.08
CA VAL A 501 -25.06 -5.19 11.83
C VAL A 501 -23.87 -4.45 11.21
N ALA A 502 -24.12 -3.27 10.62
CA ALA A 502 -23.04 -2.47 10.03
C ALA A 502 -23.12 -0.99 10.44
N LEU A 503 -21.98 -0.35 10.54
CA LEU A 503 -21.84 1.10 10.48
C LEU A 503 -21.43 1.47 9.04
N LEU A 504 -22.21 2.31 8.38
CA LEU A 504 -21.95 2.83 7.03
C LEU A 504 -21.49 4.28 7.16
N VAL A 505 -20.24 4.56 6.80
CA VAL A 505 -19.63 5.89 6.93
C VAL A 505 -19.70 6.60 5.59
N LEU A 506 -20.28 7.78 5.57
CA LEU A 506 -20.38 8.59 4.37
C LEU A 506 -19.01 9.10 3.93
N GLU A 507 -18.75 9.12 2.61
CA GLU A 507 -17.63 9.79 1.98
C GLU A 507 -18.08 11.14 1.43
N GLY A 508 -17.45 12.22 1.90
CA GLY A 508 -17.94 13.58 1.66
C GLY A 508 -18.19 13.94 0.21
N GLU A 509 -17.30 13.59 -0.69
CA GLU A 509 -17.46 13.89 -2.12
C GLU A 509 -18.60 13.06 -2.74
N LYS A 510 -18.59 11.74 -2.54
CA LYS A 510 -19.60 10.85 -3.08
C LYS A 510 -20.99 11.10 -2.49
N ALA A 511 -21.06 11.33 -1.17
CA ALA A 511 -22.33 11.54 -0.48
C ALA A 511 -22.97 12.88 -0.87
N ARG A 512 -22.18 13.96 -1.01
CA ARG A 512 -22.70 15.26 -1.50
C ARG A 512 -23.14 15.17 -2.96
N ALA A 513 -22.41 14.46 -3.82
CA ALA A 513 -22.83 14.25 -5.21
C ALA A 513 -24.17 13.51 -5.29
N LEU A 514 -24.35 12.45 -4.49
CA LEU A 514 -25.61 11.72 -4.37
C LEU A 514 -26.75 12.61 -3.83
N ALA A 515 -26.46 13.36 -2.76
CA ALA A 515 -27.43 14.27 -2.16
C ALA A 515 -27.92 15.33 -3.16
N LYS A 516 -27.02 15.93 -3.91
CA LYS A 516 -27.33 16.89 -4.96
C LYS A 516 -28.17 16.29 -6.08
N GLU A 517 -27.83 15.07 -6.53
CA GLU A 517 -28.60 14.35 -7.56
C GLU A 517 -30.03 14.07 -7.10
N LYS A 518 -30.21 13.72 -5.82
CA LYS A 518 -31.50 13.33 -5.24
C LYS A 518 -32.29 14.48 -4.62
N GLY A 519 -31.71 15.69 -4.53
CA GLY A 519 -32.31 16.84 -3.84
C GLY A 519 -32.38 16.67 -2.32
N TRP A 520 -31.36 16.01 -1.73
CA TRP A 520 -31.23 15.80 -0.29
C TRP A 520 -30.27 16.83 0.34
N PRO A 521 -30.22 16.91 1.69
CA PRO A 521 -29.26 17.78 2.37
C PRO A 521 -27.81 17.41 2.03
N GLU A 522 -26.96 18.42 1.75
CA GLU A 522 -25.55 18.20 1.44
C GLU A 522 -24.64 18.15 2.68
N ASP A 523 -25.11 18.62 3.85
CA ASP A 523 -24.40 18.44 5.10
C ASP A 523 -24.41 16.97 5.51
N LEU A 524 -23.24 16.38 5.73
CA LEU A 524 -23.11 14.92 5.95
C LEU A 524 -23.79 14.44 7.23
N LYS A 525 -23.82 15.27 8.29
CA LYS A 525 -24.45 14.89 9.56
C LYS A 525 -25.96 14.91 9.41
N VAL A 526 -26.50 15.94 8.77
CA VAL A 526 -27.93 16.03 8.47
C VAL A 526 -28.34 14.92 7.49
N LEU A 527 -27.53 14.65 6.47
CA LEU A 527 -27.78 13.60 5.50
C LEU A 527 -27.78 12.20 6.16
N ALA A 528 -26.87 11.95 7.11
CA ALA A 528 -26.82 10.67 7.82
C ALA A 528 -28.08 10.37 8.64
N GLU A 529 -28.80 11.40 9.07
CA GLU A 529 -30.08 11.28 9.81
C GLU A 529 -31.30 11.32 8.88
N ASP A 530 -31.12 11.57 7.57
CA ASP A 530 -32.23 11.69 6.63
C ASP A 530 -32.89 10.31 6.35
N PRO A 531 -34.20 10.14 6.65
CA PRO A 531 -34.89 8.85 6.43
C PRO A 531 -34.86 8.38 4.97
N ARG A 532 -34.76 9.32 4.00
CA ARG A 532 -34.72 9.01 2.57
C ARG A 532 -33.39 8.33 2.20
N LEU A 533 -32.26 8.78 2.78
CA LEU A 533 -30.98 8.10 2.62
C LEU A 533 -31.02 6.71 3.26
N HIS A 534 -31.56 6.59 4.47
CA HIS A 534 -31.70 5.31 5.16
C HIS A 534 -32.51 4.30 4.32
N GLN A 535 -33.68 4.70 3.80
CA GLN A 535 -34.50 3.84 2.93
C GLN A 535 -33.72 3.45 1.67
N PHE A 536 -33.07 4.41 1.01
CA PHE A 536 -32.28 4.16 -0.20
C PHE A 536 -31.16 3.15 0.05
N LEU A 537 -30.39 3.31 1.15
CA LEU A 537 -29.34 2.37 1.51
C LEU A 537 -29.87 1.00 1.92
N GLN A 538 -31.03 0.94 2.59
CA GLN A 538 -31.68 -0.32 2.96
C GLN A 538 -32.07 -1.12 1.71
N GLU A 539 -32.67 -0.47 0.72
CA GLU A 539 -32.99 -1.08 -0.57
C GLU A 539 -31.71 -1.54 -1.31
N ALA A 540 -30.65 -0.72 -1.28
CA ALA A 540 -29.38 -1.05 -1.90
C ALA A 540 -28.68 -2.24 -1.21
N VAL A 541 -28.67 -2.30 0.13
CA VAL A 541 -28.14 -3.46 0.89
C VAL A 541 -28.92 -4.73 0.53
N ALA A 542 -30.24 -4.65 0.47
CA ALA A 542 -31.09 -5.80 0.14
C ALA A 542 -30.89 -6.29 -1.30
N ARG A 543 -30.66 -5.39 -2.25
CA ARG A 543 -30.51 -5.71 -3.68
C ARG A 543 -29.09 -6.09 -4.07
N ASP A 544 -28.08 -5.36 -3.57
CA ASP A 544 -26.71 -5.39 -4.11
C ASP A 544 -25.71 -6.12 -3.20
N VAL A 545 -25.99 -6.23 -1.89
CA VAL A 545 -25.09 -6.82 -0.88
C VAL A 545 -25.61 -8.17 -0.40
N ASN A 546 -26.75 -8.21 0.27
CA ASN A 546 -27.27 -9.41 0.93
C ASN A 546 -27.44 -10.64 0.00
N PRO A 547 -27.82 -10.53 -1.28
CA PRO A 547 -27.91 -11.68 -2.18
C PRO A 547 -26.57 -12.35 -2.50
N LYS A 548 -25.46 -11.66 -2.26
CA LYS A 548 -24.09 -12.18 -2.47
C LYS A 548 -23.52 -12.87 -1.24
N LEU A 549 -24.25 -12.85 -0.12
CA LEU A 549 -23.81 -13.33 1.19
C LEU A 549 -24.55 -14.61 1.60
N ALA A 550 -23.91 -15.43 2.42
CA ALA A 550 -24.58 -16.53 3.07
C ALA A 550 -25.65 -15.99 4.04
N ARG A 551 -26.71 -16.78 4.29
CA ARG A 551 -27.86 -16.35 5.12
C ARG A 551 -27.47 -15.79 6.50
N PHE A 552 -26.44 -16.34 7.14
CA PHE A 552 -25.97 -15.89 8.45
C PHE A 552 -25.06 -14.66 8.38
N GLU A 553 -24.57 -14.30 7.19
CA GLU A 553 -23.69 -13.13 6.93
C GLU A 553 -24.48 -11.90 6.50
N THR A 554 -25.79 -12.05 6.23
CA THR A 554 -26.60 -10.93 5.77
C THR A 554 -26.70 -9.83 6.82
N ILE A 555 -26.51 -8.58 6.38
CA ILE A 555 -26.66 -7.40 7.23
C ILE A 555 -28.16 -7.19 7.50
N LYS A 556 -28.53 -7.26 8.78
CA LYS A 556 -29.91 -7.10 9.22
C LYS A 556 -30.31 -5.66 9.46
N ARG A 557 -29.38 -4.89 10.04
CA ARG A 557 -29.55 -3.49 10.38
C ARG A 557 -28.24 -2.75 10.18
N PHE A 558 -28.31 -1.45 9.98
CA PHE A 558 -27.14 -0.59 9.91
C PHE A 558 -27.46 0.80 10.46
N ALA A 559 -26.42 1.52 10.83
CA ALA A 559 -26.48 2.94 11.12
C ALA A 559 -25.60 3.70 10.13
N VAL A 560 -26.00 4.91 9.76
CA VAL A 560 -25.23 5.79 8.89
C VAL A 560 -24.45 6.78 9.76
N VAL A 561 -23.16 6.92 9.49
CA VAL A 561 -22.24 7.82 10.20
C VAL A 561 -21.88 8.98 9.27
N GLY A 562 -22.30 10.19 9.65
CA GLY A 562 -22.09 11.44 8.90
C GLY A 562 -20.73 12.11 9.15
N THR A 563 -19.81 11.45 9.87
CA THR A 563 -18.45 11.95 10.11
C THR A 563 -17.47 10.96 9.48
N GLU A 564 -16.64 11.44 8.56
CA GLU A 564 -15.60 10.60 7.95
C GLU A 564 -14.60 10.11 8.99
N PHE A 565 -14.16 8.88 8.86
CA PHE A 565 -13.07 8.36 9.69
C PHE A 565 -11.76 9.03 9.32
N SER A 566 -10.93 9.33 10.32
CA SER A 566 -9.64 10.00 10.13
C SER A 566 -8.55 9.41 11.01
N VAL A 567 -7.30 9.70 10.66
CA VAL A 567 -6.13 9.34 11.49
C VAL A 567 -6.13 10.19 12.77
N GLU A 568 -6.49 11.46 12.66
CA GLU A 568 -6.56 12.41 13.77
C GLU A 568 -7.69 12.05 14.76
N GLY A 569 -8.83 11.58 14.23
CA GLY A 569 -9.95 11.08 15.04
C GLY A 569 -9.68 9.73 15.70
N GLY A 570 -8.59 9.06 15.29
CA GLY A 570 -8.16 7.78 15.83
C GLY A 570 -8.83 6.56 15.20
N GLU A 571 -9.82 6.73 14.31
CA GLU A 571 -10.53 5.63 13.63
C GLU A 571 -9.67 4.94 12.59
N LEU A 572 -8.71 5.67 11.99
CA LEU A 572 -7.81 5.11 10.99
C LEU A 572 -6.38 4.99 11.53
N THR A 573 -5.66 4.01 11.03
CA THR A 573 -4.21 3.91 11.15
C THR A 573 -3.54 4.91 10.19
N PRO A 574 -2.23 5.23 10.34
CA PRO A 574 -1.49 6.01 9.35
C PRO A 574 -1.53 5.47 7.92
N LYS A 575 -1.82 4.17 7.75
CA LYS A 575 -2.04 3.48 6.47
C LYS A 575 -3.48 3.61 5.96
N LEU A 576 -4.34 4.39 6.64
CA LEU A 576 -5.77 4.54 6.36
C LEU A 576 -6.61 3.26 6.52
N SER A 577 -6.13 2.27 7.27
CA SER A 577 -6.92 1.09 7.65
C SER A 577 -7.76 1.37 8.89
N VAL A 578 -8.99 0.85 8.93
CA VAL A 578 -9.91 1.05 10.05
C VAL A 578 -9.40 0.37 11.33
N ARG A 579 -9.36 1.11 12.43
CA ARG A 579 -9.06 0.60 13.77
C ARG A 579 -10.34 0.09 14.42
N ARG A 580 -10.72 -1.14 14.08
CA ARG A 580 -11.99 -1.78 14.44
C ARG A 580 -12.39 -1.55 15.90
N LYS A 581 -11.51 -1.87 16.88
CA LYS A 581 -11.78 -1.69 18.30
C LYS A 581 -12.10 -0.25 18.69
N VAL A 582 -11.33 0.72 18.16
CA VAL A 582 -11.55 2.14 18.44
C VAL A 582 -12.91 2.59 17.91
N VAL A 583 -13.28 2.13 16.72
CA VAL A 583 -14.59 2.45 16.13
C VAL A 583 -15.71 1.78 16.92
N GLU A 584 -15.58 0.51 17.29
CA GLU A 584 -16.56 -0.22 18.10
C GLU A 584 -16.79 0.46 19.45
N GLU A 585 -15.71 0.90 20.13
CA GLU A 585 -15.79 1.64 21.39
C GLU A 585 -16.44 3.02 21.22
N LYS A 586 -16.02 3.76 20.20
CA LYS A 586 -16.53 5.12 19.92
C LYS A 586 -18.01 5.14 19.55
N TYR A 587 -18.49 4.13 18.84
CA TYR A 587 -19.87 4.00 18.38
C TYR A 587 -20.67 2.93 19.13
N ALA A 588 -20.20 2.52 20.32
CA ALA A 588 -20.83 1.45 21.11
C ALA A 588 -22.33 1.66 21.34
N ALA A 589 -22.74 2.88 21.70
CA ALA A 589 -24.16 3.19 21.93
C ALA A 589 -25.01 3.02 20.66
N VAL A 590 -24.49 3.41 19.50
CA VAL A 590 -25.16 3.26 18.21
C VAL A 590 -25.26 1.78 17.87
N ILE A 591 -24.18 1.02 18.03
CA ILE A 591 -24.16 -0.43 17.76
C ILE A 591 -25.17 -1.16 18.65
N GLU A 592 -25.20 -0.86 19.96
CA GLU A 592 -26.16 -1.48 20.88
C GLU A 592 -27.62 -1.16 20.52
N SER A 593 -27.92 0.06 20.05
CA SER A 593 -29.28 0.42 19.61
C SER A 593 -29.77 -0.45 18.45
N LEU A 594 -28.86 -0.85 17.51
CA LEU A 594 -29.21 -1.73 16.40
C LEU A 594 -29.61 -3.14 16.84
N TYR A 595 -29.18 -3.58 18.03
CA TYR A 595 -29.59 -4.87 18.63
C TYR A 595 -30.79 -4.73 19.58
N ALA A 596 -30.97 -3.59 20.24
CA ALA A 596 -32.06 -3.34 21.19
C ALA A 596 -33.44 -3.33 20.54
N GLU A 597 -33.56 -2.75 19.35
CA GLU A 597 -34.83 -2.71 18.59
C GLU A 597 -35.35 -4.09 18.20
N SER A 598 -34.46 -5.12 18.10
CA SER A 598 -34.92 -6.49 17.79
C SER A 598 -35.61 -7.18 18.95
N LYS A 599 -35.37 -6.80 20.19
CA LYS A 599 -36.09 -7.33 21.36
C LYS A 599 -37.52 -6.83 21.37
N HIS A 600 -37.77 -5.62 20.92
CA HIS A 600 -39.13 -5.02 20.87
C HIS A 600 -40.00 -5.64 19.76
N ASP A 601 -39.37 -6.06 18.64
CA ASP A 601 -40.06 -6.75 17.54
C ASP A 601 -40.37 -8.23 17.88
N ALA A 602 -39.47 -8.90 18.62
CA ALA A 602 -39.67 -10.26 19.09
C ALA A 602 -40.78 -10.35 20.16
N ASP A 603 -40.86 -9.37 21.05
CA ASP A 603 -41.92 -9.28 22.07
C ASP A 603 -43.28 -8.98 21.44
N LYS A 604 -43.35 -8.24 20.34
CA LYS A 604 -44.60 -8.01 19.58
C LYS A 604 -45.05 -9.23 18.79
N ALA A 605 -44.15 -10.10 18.37
CA ALA A 605 -44.48 -11.33 17.64
C ALA A 605 -44.91 -12.48 18.57
N HIS A 606 -44.73 -12.36 19.89
CA HIS A 606 -45.18 -13.34 20.90
C HIS A 606 -46.49 -12.94 21.59
N VAL A 607 -47.04 -11.79 21.28
CA VAL A 607 -48.31 -11.28 21.85
C VAL A 607 -49.41 -11.19 20.77
N GLY A 608 -49.18 -11.74 19.57
CA GLY A 608 -50.17 -11.82 18.49
C GLY A 608 -50.63 -13.24 18.20
#